data_cfbc76e943e5fc8965831ddd983cbd7d
#
_entry.id   cfbc76e943e5fc8965831ddd983cbd7d
#
_cell.length_a   1.000
_cell.length_b   1.000
_cell.length_c   1.000
_cell.angle_alpha   90.00
_cell.angle_beta   90.00
_cell.angle_gamma   90.00
#
_symmetry.space_group_name_H-M   'P 1'
#
loop_
_entity.id
_entity.type
_entity.pdbx_description
1 polymer ?
#
loop_
_entity_poly.entity_id
_entity_poly.type
_entity_poly.pdbx_seq_one_letter_code
_entity_poly.pdbx_strand_id
1 'polypeptide(L)'
;GNQEYAVLKGVDLNSPREAKEVFSTVIEGDPTRLNPAPPNQPTNQPPDQSQEEPEEKALEGIILGKQLAQSMKLRVNDVVTAISSQTRLTPVGLQPRPRYTRFRVAGIFSSGLYEYDAKWAYIALPAAQSVKGSGDAAEMVQVKVADIYAVKEIGERVRAIAGRDFETKDWQELNHPLFAALQLQHRVVYVFFALLIAIAALNIITTLTMMVIEKNRDIAILRAQGSTPRSIRRIFMLQGLVIGLIGAASGLLLGLGLSWLANHYQLISIPADVYAVSHVTLRVESIDCVRVAVLAVIICLLATIYPARTAARLMPVEALRHD
;
A
#
# COMPACT_ATOMS: atom_id res chain seq x y z
N GLY A 1 -25.80 4.14 -23.97
CA GLY A 1 -25.34 3.22 -22.93
C GLY A 1 -24.06 3.75 -22.28
N ASN A 2 -23.85 3.47 -21.02
CA ASN A 2 -22.62 3.84 -20.34
C ASN A 2 -21.48 3.02 -20.95
N GLN A 3 -20.32 3.65 -21.15
CA GLN A 3 -19.10 2.98 -21.62
C GLN A 3 -18.07 3.07 -20.51
N GLU A 4 -17.44 1.93 -20.17
CA GLU A 4 -16.40 1.84 -19.16
C GLU A 4 -15.22 1.01 -19.71
N TYR A 5 -14.04 1.31 -19.24
CA TYR A 5 -12.85 0.53 -19.57
C TYR A 5 -12.75 -0.69 -18.66
N ALA A 6 -12.64 -1.87 -19.26
CA ALA A 6 -12.47 -3.11 -18.52
C ALA A 6 -11.29 -3.93 -19.02
N VAL A 7 -10.62 -4.62 -18.10
CA VAL A 7 -9.60 -5.63 -18.40
C VAL A 7 -10.31 -6.97 -18.51
N LEU A 8 -10.34 -7.55 -19.68
CA LEU A 8 -10.90 -8.88 -19.90
C LEU A 8 -9.83 -9.93 -19.59
N LYS A 9 -10.06 -10.75 -18.58
CA LYS A 9 -9.21 -11.88 -18.23
C LYS A 9 -9.84 -13.19 -18.68
N GLY A 10 -9.16 -13.90 -19.58
CA GLY A 10 -9.55 -15.26 -19.97
C GLY A 10 -9.21 -16.26 -18.87
N VAL A 11 -10.15 -17.08 -18.49
CA VAL A 11 -10.03 -18.13 -17.47
C VAL A 11 -10.03 -19.49 -18.15
N ASP A 12 -9.05 -20.33 -17.87
CA ASP A 12 -9.04 -21.72 -18.31
C ASP A 12 -9.95 -22.55 -17.40
N LEU A 13 -11.13 -22.86 -17.92
CA LEU A 13 -12.12 -23.68 -17.20
C LEU A 13 -11.70 -25.14 -17.04
N ASN A 14 -10.72 -25.62 -17.82
CA ASN A 14 -10.15 -26.96 -17.66
C ASN A 14 -9.15 -27.02 -16.51
N SER A 15 -8.71 -25.88 -15.97
CA SER A 15 -7.88 -25.77 -14.79
C SER A 15 -8.76 -25.69 -13.52
N PRO A 16 -8.87 -26.78 -12.71
CA PRO A 16 -9.75 -26.78 -11.53
C PRO A 16 -9.38 -25.74 -10.49
N ARG A 17 -8.10 -25.34 -10.44
CA ARG A 17 -7.59 -24.32 -9.51
C ARG A 17 -8.04 -22.93 -9.91
N GLU A 18 -7.89 -22.57 -11.19
CA GLU A 18 -8.21 -21.25 -11.69
C GLU A 18 -9.73 -21.02 -11.68
N ALA A 19 -10.50 -22.01 -12.15
CA ALA A 19 -11.96 -21.96 -12.09
C ALA A 19 -12.47 -21.81 -10.66
N LYS A 20 -11.96 -22.61 -9.72
CA LYS A 20 -12.36 -22.53 -8.30
C LYS A 20 -12.04 -21.17 -7.68
N GLU A 21 -10.90 -20.56 -8.02
CA GLU A 21 -10.52 -19.27 -7.49
C GLU A 21 -11.48 -18.17 -7.94
N VAL A 22 -11.78 -18.10 -9.24
CA VAL A 22 -12.73 -17.12 -9.77
C VAL A 22 -14.14 -17.37 -9.23
N PHE A 23 -14.59 -18.62 -9.24
CA PHE A 23 -15.93 -18.99 -8.80
C PHE A 23 -16.17 -18.71 -7.31
N SER A 24 -15.13 -18.82 -6.47
CA SER A 24 -15.24 -18.51 -5.04
C SER A 24 -15.46 -17.02 -4.75
N THR A 25 -15.16 -16.13 -5.69
CA THR A 25 -15.34 -14.69 -5.54
C THR A 25 -16.68 -14.19 -6.06
N VAL A 26 -17.45 -15.03 -6.75
CA VAL A 26 -18.76 -14.69 -7.31
C VAL A 26 -19.79 -14.56 -6.19
N ILE A 27 -20.44 -13.40 -6.12
CA ILE A 27 -21.44 -13.08 -5.10
C ILE A 27 -22.88 -13.18 -5.63
N GLU A 28 -23.06 -13.02 -6.95
CA GLU A 28 -24.38 -13.11 -7.63
C GLU A 28 -24.23 -13.85 -8.95
N GLY A 29 -25.24 -14.65 -9.32
CA GLY A 29 -25.29 -15.37 -10.60
C GLY A 29 -24.75 -16.80 -10.53
N ASP A 30 -24.52 -17.39 -11.69
CA ASP A 30 -24.04 -18.77 -11.85
C ASP A 30 -22.76 -18.79 -12.68
N PRO A 31 -21.59 -18.96 -12.02
CA PRO A 31 -20.29 -18.94 -12.69
C PRO A 31 -20.08 -20.11 -13.67
N THR A 32 -20.89 -21.20 -13.58
CA THR A 32 -20.79 -22.33 -14.52
C THR A 32 -21.25 -21.93 -15.93
N ARG A 33 -22.04 -20.85 -16.07
CA ARG A 33 -22.45 -20.29 -17.35
C ARG A 33 -21.36 -19.55 -18.13
N LEU A 34 -20.15 -19.50 -17.60
CA LEU A 34 -18.93 -19.12 -18.36
C LEU A 34 -18.58 -20.16 -19.44
N ASN A 35 -19.21 -21.34 -19.44
CA ASN A 35 -18.89 -22.42 -20.33
C ASN A 35 -19.00 -21.98 -21.80
N PRO A 36 -18.03 -22.34 -22.67
CA PRO A 36 -17.98 -21.84 -24.02
C PRO A 36 -19.23 -22.33 -24.80
N ALA A 37 -20.10 -21.39 -25.10
CA ALA A 37 -20.99 -21.54 -26.25
C ALA A 37 -20.14 -21.54 -27.54
N PRO A 38 -20.62 -22.06 -28.67
CA PRO A 38 -19.87 -21.99 -29.92
C PRO A 38 -19.45 -20.54 -30.16
N PRO A 39 -18.17 -20.31 -30.58
CA PRO A 39 -17.58 -18.98 -30.57
C PRO A 39 -18.40 -17.97 -31.36
N ASN A 40 -18.88 -16.93 -30.70
CA ASN A 40 -19.47 -15.76 -31.34
C ASN A 40 -18.45 -15.16 -32.29
N GLN A 41 -18.69 -15.21 -33.59
CA GLN A 41 -17.78 -14.57 -34.53
C GLN A 41 -17.81 -13.06 -34.33
N PRO A 42 -16.67 -12.44 -34.03
CA PRO A 42 -16.62 -10.98 -33.84
C PRO A 42 -16.99 -10.27 -35.12
N THR A 43 -17.93 -9.34 -35.05
CA THR A 43 -18.38 -8.54 -36.20
C THR A 43 -17.67 -7.16 -36.20
N ASN A 44 -17.50 -6.61 -37.39
CA ASN A 44 -16.93 -5.26 -37.60
C ASN A 44 -18.02 -4.16 -37.63
N GLN A 45 -19.27 -4.50 -37.39
CA GLN A 45 -20.38 -3.55 -37.38
C GLN A 45 -20.93 -3.36 -35.95
N PRO A 46 -21.33 -2.12 -35.58
CA PRO A 46 -22.03 -1.90 -34.33
C PRO A 46 -23.28 -2.79 -34.29
N PRO A 47 -23.66 -3.34 -33.14
CA PRO A 47 -24.87 -4.18 -33.03
C PRO A 47 -26.09 -3.37 -33.41
N ASP A 48 -26.86 -3.90 -34.40
CA ASP A 48 -28.16 -3.34 -34.76
C ASP A 48 -29.18 -3.71 -33.65
N GLN A 49 -29.83 -2.71 -33.10
CA GLN A 49 -30.77 -2.86 -31.96
C GLN A 49 -32.09 -3.53 -32.40
N SER A 50 -32.25 -3.80 -33.72
CA SER A 50 -33.48 -4.37 -34.29
C SER A 50 -33.48 -5.91 -34.49
N GLN A 51 -32.37 -6.62 -34.13
CA GLN A 51 -32.28 -8.08 -34.27
C GLN A 51 -32.37 -8.79 -32.93
N GLU A 52 -33.55 -8.84 -32.37
CA GLU A 52 -33.78 -9.34 -31.01
C GLU A 52 -34.33 -10.74 -30.94
N GLU A 53 -33.97 -11.82 -31.48
CA GLU A 53 -34.56 -13.00 -30.84
C GLU A 53 -33.99 -14.43 -31.06
N PRO A 54 -33.26 -14.86 -32.06
CA PRO A 54 -32.73 -16.24 -32.03
C PRO A 54 -31.29 -16.39 -31.53
N GLU A 55 -30.45 -15.32 -31.59
CA GLU A 55 -29.03 -15.43 -31.25
C GLU A 55 -28.73 -15.26 -29.75
N GLU A 56 -29.67 -14.77 -28.97
CA GLU A 56 -29.45 -14.44 -27.54
C GLU A 56 -29.22 -15.64 -26.63
N LYS A 57 -29.70 -16.82 -26.98
CA LYS A 57 -29.53 -18.04 -26.15
C LYS A 57 -28.15 -18.65 -26.21
N ALA A 58 -27.32 -18.27 -27.17
CA ALA A 58 -25.99 -18.81 -27.44
C ALA A 58 -24.85 -17.86 -27.07
N LEU A 59 -25.13 -16.76 -26.35
CA LEU A 59 -24.07 -15.80 -25.96
C LEU A 59 -23.15 -16.39 -24.90
N GLU A 60 -21.83 -16.17 -25.09
CA GLU A 60 -20.83 -16.54 -24.11
C GLU A 60 -21.00 -15.75 -22.80
N GLY A 61 -20.66 -16.39 -21.66
CA GLY A 61 -20.79 -15.79 -20.35
C GLY A 61 -19.68 -14.80 -20.06
N ILE A 62 -20.00 -13.75 -19.28
CA ILE A 62 -19.03 -12.83 -18.68
C ILE A 62 -19.35 -12.65 -17.20
N ILE A 63 -18.35 -12.64 -16.35
CA ILE A 63 -18.47 -12.30 -14.94
C ILE A 63 -17.86 -10.92 -14.73
N LEU A 64 -18.67 -9.97 -14.24
CA LEU A 64 -18.26 -8.57 -14.03
C LEU A 64 -17.90 -8.31 -12.57
N GLY A 65 -16.95 -7.43 -12.34
CA GLY A 65 -16.71 -6.92 -10.99
C GLY A 65 -17.89 -6.11 -10.47
N LYS A 66 -18.14 -6.16 -9.17
CA LYS A 66 -19.29 -5.52 -8.49
C LYS A 66 -19.40 -4.03 -8.83
N GLN A 67 -18.31 -3.30 -8.76
CA GLN A 67 -18.29 -1.86 -9.04
C GLN A 67 -18.50 -1.57 -10.54
N LEU A 68 -17.94 -2.41 -11.41
CA LEU A 68 -18.11 -2.28 -12.86
C LEU A 68 -19.59 -2.54 -13.24
N ALA A 69 -20.21 -3.56 -12.68
CA ALA A 69 -21.63 -3.84 -12.90
C ALA A 69 -22.52 -2.70 -12.40
N GLN A 70 -22.21 -2.11 -11.25
CA GLN A 70 -22.94 -0.97 -10.69
C GLN A 70 -22.80 0.30 -11.53
N SER A 71 -21.58 0.65 -11.99
CA SER A 71 -21.35 1.85 -12.82
C SER A 71 -22.08 1.74 -14.17
N MET A 72 -22.10 0.55 -14.74
CA MET A 72 -22.81 0.27 -15.99
C MET A 72 -24.33 0.00 -15.80
N LYS A 73 -24.80 -0.13 -14.54
CA LYS A 73 -26.18 -0.52 -14.17
C LYS A 73 -26.62 -1.85 -14.75
N LEU A 74 -25.68 -2.81 -14.83
CA LEU A 74 -25.92 -4.16 -15.34
C LEU A 74 -26.29 -5.14 -14.21
N ARG A 75 -27.15 -6.09 -14.54
CA ARG A 75 -27.58 -7.20 -13.69
C ARG A 75 -27.23 -8.54 -14.32
N VAL A 76 -27.31 -9.60 -13.54
CA VAL A 76 -27.17 -10.97 -14.05
C VAL A 76 -28.21 -11.23 -15.14
N ASN A 77 -27.81 -11.85 -16.23
CA ASN A 77 -28.51 -12.10 -17.49
C ASN A 77 -28.62 -10.92 -18.48
N ASP A 78 -28.19 -9.71 -18.12
CA ASP A 78 -28.11 -8.60 -19.09
C ASP A 78 -27.07 -8.89 -20.17
N VAL A 79 -27.21 -8.24 -21.32
CA VAL A 79 -26.26 -8.34 -22.43
C VAL A 79 -25.33 -7.14 -22.43
N VAL A 80 -24.04 -7.41 -22.50
CA VAL A 80 -23.00 -6.39 -22.60
C VAL A 80 -22.18 -6.59 -23.87
N THR A 81 -21.78 -5.49 -24.50
CA THR A 81 -20.91 -5.53 -25.68
C THR A 81 -19.50 -5.09 -25.33
N ALA A 82 -18.53 -5.98 -25.45
CA ALA A 82 -17.12 -5.66 -25.38
C ALA A 82 -16.64 -5.10 -26.71
N ILE A 83 -15.96 -3.95 -26.64
CA ILE A 83 -15.36 -3.30 -27.81
C ILE A 83 -13.85 -3.44 -27.69
N SER A 84 -13.24 -4.23 -28.55
CA SER A 84 -11.78 -4.38 -28.61
C SER A 84 -11.24 -3.70 -29.86
N SER A 85 -10.05 -3.07 -29.75
CA SER A 85 -9.37 -2.48 -30.89
C SER A 85 -8.29 -3.44 -31.36
N GLN A 86 -8.42 -3.92 -32.60
CA GLN A 86 -7.35 -4.68 -33.27
C GLN A 86 -6.70 -3.83 -34.35
N THR A 87 -5.36 -3.80 -34.33
CA THR A 87 -4.60 -3.13 -35.37
C THR A 87 -4.32 -4.11 -36.49
N ARG A 88 -4.82 -3.82 -37.69
CA ARG A 88 -4.50 -4.60 -38.90
C ARG A 88 -3.65 -3.78 -39.85
N LEU A 89 -2.71 -4.47 -40.48
CA LEU A 89 -1.92 -3.90 -41.59
C LEU A 89 -2.85 -3.81 -42.83
N THR A 90 -3.08 -2.60 -43.28
CA THR A 90 -3.80 -2.33 -44.55
C THR A 90 -2.84 -1.73 -45.58
N PRO A 91 -3.18 -1.69 -46.86
CA PRO A 91 -2.32 -1.03 -47.88
C PRO A 91 -2.03 0.45 -47.60
N VAL A 92 -2.80 1.09 -46.72
CA VAL A 92 -2.66 2.49 -46.30
C VAL A 92 -1.92 2.61 -44.95
N GLY A 93 -1.50 1.49 -44.33
CA GLY A 93 -0.79 1.44 -43.05
C GLY A 93 -1.57 0.70 -41.96
N LEU A 94 -1.11 0.84 -40.71
CA LEU A 94 -1.73 0.23 -39.53
C LEU A 94 -3.00 1.01 -39.17
N GLN A 95 -4.16 0.40 -39.35
CA GLN A 95 -5.46 0.99 -38.93
C GLN A 95 -6.13 0.20 -37.81
N PRO A 96 -6.52 0.87 -36.73
CA PRO A 96 -7.33 0.24 -35.69
C PRO A 96 -8.74 -0.03 -36.20
N ARG A 97 -9.21 -1.27 -36.12
CA ARG A 97 -10.59 -1.63 -36.39
C ARG A 97 -11.26 -2.07 -35.10
N PRO A 98 -12.36 -1.44 -34.68
CA PRO A 98 -13.13 -1.90 -33.54
C PRO A 98 -13.78 -3.25 -33.84
N ARG A 99 -13.71 -4.15 -32.89
CA ARG A 99 -14.44 -5.43 -32.90
C ARG A 99 -15.44 -5.41 -31.76
N TYR A 100 -16.65 -5.82 -32.06
CA TYR A 100 -17.77 -5.89 -31.13
C TYR A 100 -18.04 -7.35 -30.80
N THR A 101 -18.01 -7.71 -29.52
CA THR A 101 -18.35 -9.07 -29.06
C THR A 101 -19.39 -8.95 -27.96
N ARG A 102 -20.53 -9.64 -28.14
CA ARG A 102 -21.64 -9.63 -27.17
C ARG A 102 -21.45 -10.75 -26.16
N PHE A 103 -21.63 -10.42 -24.90
CA PHE A 103 -21.60 -11.36 -23.79
C PHE A 103 -22.88 -11.26 -22.96
N ARG A 104 -23.25 -12.36 -22.31
CA ARG A 104 -24.29 -12.37 -21.30
C ARG A 104 -23.69 -12.36 -19.91
N VAL A 105 -24.13 -11.49 -19.02
CA VAL A 105 -23.66 -11.42 -17.65
C VAL A 105 -24.05 -12.71 -16.92
N ALA A 106 -23.08 -13.60 -16.72
CA ALA A 106 -23.25 -14.88 -16.02
C ALA A 106 -23.21 -14.71 -14.50
N GLY A 107 -22.46 -13.71 -14.02
CA GLY A 107 -22.36 -13.43 -12.60
C GLY A 107 -21.65 -12.11 -12.30
N ILE A 108 -21.66 -11.76 -11.03
CA ILE A 108 -20.98 -10.59 -10.48
C ILE A 108 -20.03 -11.08 -9.38
N PHE A 109 -18.76 -10.68 -9.44
CA PHE A 109 -17.76 -11.03 -8.43
C PHE A 109 -17.39 -9.85 -7.54
N SER A 110 -16.90 -10.14 -6.35
CA SER A 110 -16.27 -9.17 -5.46
C SER A 110 -14.98 -9.75 -4.92
N SER A 111 -13.87 -9.11 -5.28
CA SER A 111 -12.52 -9.47 -4.79
C SER A 111 -12.19 -8.85 -3.44
N GLY A 112 -12.99 -7.86 -3.00
CA GLY A 112 -12.72 -7.02 -1.86
C GLY A 112 -11.73 -5.88 -2.15
N LEU A 113 -11.26 -5.73 -3.38
CA LEU A 113 -10.39 -4.65 -3.83
C LEU A 113 -11.14 -3.83 -4.89
N TYR A 114 -11.44 -2.58 -4.55
CA TYR A 114 -12.21 -1.68 -5.41
C TYR A 114 -11.68 -1.59 -6.84
N GLU A 115 -10.35 -1.49 -7.00
CA GLU A 115 -9.74 -1.34 -8.33
C GLU A 115 -9.95 -2.56 -9.24
N TYR A 116 -9.92 -3.77 -8.65
CA TYR A 116 -10.22 -5.00 -9.38
C TYR A 116 -11.71 -5.08 -9.69
N ASP A 117 -12.57 -4.82 -8.71
CA ASP A 117 -14.02 -4.89 -8.86
C ASP A 117 -14.56 -3.80 -9.81
N ALA A 118 -13.82 -2.69 -10.01
CA ALA A 118 -14.19 -1.60 -10.91
C ALA A 118 -13.72 -1.79 -12.36
N LYS A 119 -12.67 -2.62 -12.59
CA LYS A 119 -12.02 -2.67 -13.90
C LYS A 119 -11.92 -4.07 -14.51
N TRP A 120 -12.16 -5.13 -13.76
CA TRP A 120 -11.93 -6.49 -14.24
C TRP A 120 -13.22 -7.19 -14.59
N ALA A 121 -13.14 -7.99 -15.67
CA ALA A 121 -14.18 -8.92 -16.08
C ALA A 121 -13.55 -10.25 -16.49
N TYR A 122 -14.16 -11.35 -16.09
CA TYR A 122 -13.72 -12.71 -16.44
C TYR A 122 -14.57 -13.28 -17.56
N ILE A 123 -13.91 -13.87 -18.55
CA ILE A 123 -14.52 -14.61 -19.65
C ILE A 123 -13.80 -15.94 -19.81
N ALA A 124 -14.37 -16.88 -20.55
CA ALA A 124 -13.67 -18.12 -20.88
C ALA A 124 -12.41 -17.83 -21.72
N LEU A 125 -11.34 -18.61 -21.53
CA LEU A 125 -10.06 -18.41 -22.26
C LEU A 125 -10.27 -18.44 -23.79
N PRO A 126 -11.04 -19.37 -24.41
CA PRO A 126 -11.30 -19.35 -25.83
C PRO A 126 -11.99 -18.06 -26.30
N ALA A 127 -12.90 -17.52 -25.49
CA ALA A 127 -13.57 -16.24 -25.78
C ALA A 127 -12.57 -15.08 -25.78
N ALA A 128 -11.66 -15.04 -24.80
CA ALA A 128 -10.59 -14.02 -24.73
C ALA A 128 -9.68 -14.10 -25.96
N GLN A 129 -9.28 -15.30 -26.36
CA GLN A 129 -8.48 -15.56 -27.55
C GLN A 129 -9.17 -15.08 -28.83
N SER A 130 -10.49 -15.33 -28.93
CA SER A 130 -11.33 -14.86 -30.03
C SER A 130 -11.42 -13.33 -30.07
N VAL A 131 -11.72 -12.69 -28.94
CA VAL A 131 -11.81 -11.21 -28.83
C VAL A 131 -10.49 -10.56 -29.25
N LYS A 132 -9.35 -11.15 -28.89
CA LYS A 132 -8.03 -10.64 -29.24
C LYS A 132 -7.56 -11.04 -30.64
N GLY A 133 -8.01 -12.19 -31.13
CA GLY A 133 -7.56 -12.78 -32.37
C GLY A 133 -6.16 -13.38 -32.29
N SER A 134 -5.80 -13.93 -31.11
CA SER A 134 -4.48 -14.53 -30.84
C SER A 134 -4.39 -16.03 -31.20
N GLY A 135 -5.45 -16.63 -31.73
CA GLY A 135 -5.52 -18.06 -31.98
C GLY A 135 -5.49 -18.85 -30.67
N ASP A 136 -4.73 -19.93 -30.60
CA ASP A 136 -4.58 -20.77 -29.39
C ASP A 136 -3.36 -20.35 -28.54
N ALA A 137 -3.09 -19.06 -28.45
CA ALA A 137 -1.99 -18.52 -27.65
C ALA A 137 -2.50 -17.87 -26.35
N ALA A 138 -1.76 -18.10 -25.27
CA ALA A 138 -1.92 -17.37 -24.04
C ALA A 138 -0.89 -16.23 -23.95
N GLU A 139 -1.30 -15.05 -23.50
CA GLU A 139 -0.39 -13.91 -23.37
C GLU A 139 0.44 -13.97 -22.11
N MET A 140 -0.11 -14.57 -21.05
CA MET A 140 0.49 -14.58 -19.73
C MET A 140 0.25 -15.93 -19.06
N VAL A 141 1.28 -16.43 -18.43
CA VAL A 141 1.22 -17.58 -17.52
C VAL A 141 1.39 -17.07 -16.09
N GLN A 142 0.37 -17.25 -15.26
CA GLN A 142 0.42 -16.85 -13.87
C GLN A 142 1.02 -17.99 -13.01
N VAL A 143 2.11 -17.70 -12.30
CA VAL A 143 2.75 -18.63 -11.38
C VAL A 143 2.45 -18.21 -9.95
N LYS A 144 1.82 -19.07 -9.17
CA LYS A 144 1.60 -18.85 -7.72
C LYS A 144 2.74 -19.41 -6.92
N VAL A 145 3.24 -18.62 -5.99
CA VAL A 145 4.34 -18.97 -5.09
C VAL A 145 3.82 -19.09 -3.66
N ALA A 146 4.44 -19.98 -2.87
CA ALA A 146 4.08 -20.15 -1.46
C ALA A 146 4.57 -18.98 -0.59
N ASP A 147 5.76 -18.45 -0.89
CA ASP A 147 6.34 -17.30 -0.20
C ASP A 147 6.33 -16.07 -1.12
N ILE A 148 5.51 -15.10 -0.76
CA ILE A 148 5.37 -13.84 -1.50
C ILE A 148 6.63 -12.97 -1.47
N TYR A 149 7.54 -13.19 -0.51
CA TYR A 149 8.79 -12.44 -0.41
C TYR A 149 9.92 -13.05 -1.27
N ALA A 150 9.78 -14.32 -1.64
CA ALA A 150 10.75 -15.02 -2.50
C ALA A 150 10.48 -14.83 -4.00
N VAL A 151 9.52 -13.99 -4.39
CA VAL A 151 9.08 -13.84 -5.80
C VAL A 151 10.21 -13.45 -6.75
N LYS A 152 11.17 -12.62 -6.32
CA LYS A 152 12.30 -12.20 -7.18
C LYS A 152 13.19 -13.38 -7.53
N GLU A 153 13.60 -14.16 -6.53
CA GLU A 153 14.46 -15.33 -6.72
C GLU A 153 13.76 -16.40 -7.57
N ILE A 154 12.46 -16.62 -7.31
CA ILE A 154 11.65 -17.56 -8.09
C ILE A 154 11.47 -17.03 -9.52
N GLY A 155 11.22 -15.75 -9.70
CA GLY A 155 11.10 -15.11 -11.00
C GLY A 155 12.35 -15.26 -11.87
N GLU A 156 13.55 -15.10 -11.29
CA GLU A 156 14.82 -15.33 -11.99
C GLU A 156 14.98 -16.80 -12.41
N ARG A 157 14.59 -17.75 -11.55
CA ARG A 157 14.61 -19.19 -11.89
C ARG A 157 13.62 -19.52 -13.02
N VAL A 158 12.41 -18.96 -12.96
CA VAL A 158 11.39 -19.14 -14.01
C VAL A 158 11.91 -18.58 -15.33
N ARG A 159 12.51 -17.39 -15.33
CA ARG A 159 13.09 -16.75 -16.50
C ARG A 159 14.24 -17.60 -17.11
N ALA A 160 15.07 -18.19 -16.24
CA ALA A 160 16.16 -19.07 -16.68
C ALA A 160 15.64 -20.33 -17.40
N ILE A 161 14.48 -20.86 -16.99
CA ILE A 161 13.84 -22.04 -17.58
C ILE A 161 13.04 -21.66 -18.83
N ALA A 162 12.28 -20.56 -18.79
CA ALA A 162 11.40 -20.13 -19.88
C ALA A 162 12.18 -19.59 -21.11
N GLY A 163 13.41 -19.09 -20.91
CA GLY A 163 14.24 -18.56 -21.98
C GLY A 163 14.09 -17.05 -22.17
N ARG A 164 14.82 -16.52 -23.19
CA ARG A 164 14.94 -15.06 -23.42
C ARG A 164 13.70 -14.41 -24.01
N ASP A 165 12.80 -15.19 -24.56
CA ASP A 165 11.58 -14.72 -25.22
C ASP A 165 10.46 -14.41 -24.24
N PHE A 166 10.68 -14.76 -22.96
CA PHE A 166 9.71 -14.53 -21.88
C PHE A 166 10.21 -13.47 -20.90
N GLU A 167 9.32 -12.56 -20.53
CA GLU A 167 9.53 -11.57 -19.50
C GLU A 167 8.78 -12.01 -18.23
N THR A 168 9.46 -12.03 -17.09
CA THR A 168 8.84 -12.30 -15.79
C THR A 168 8.57 -10.99 -15.08
N LYS A 169 7.34 -10.78 -14.62
CA LYS A 169 6.95 -9.64 -13.80
C LYS A 169 6.39 -10.13 -12.48
N ASP A 170 6.91 -9.61 -11.40
CA ASP A 170 6.38 -9.89 -10.08
C ASP A 170 5.23 -8.94 -9.72
N TRP A 171 4.52 -9.25 -8.65
CA TRP A 171 3.40 -8.44 -8.19
C TRP A 171 3.82 -7.03 -7.73
N GLN A 172 5.08 -6.82 -7.31
CA GLN A 172 5.62 -5.52 -6.95
C GLN A 172 5.87 -4.66 -8.19
N GLU A 173 6.38 -5.27 -9.27
CA GLU A 173 6.58 -4.60 -10.55
C GLU A 173 5.25 -4.23 -11.20
N LEU A 174 4.26 -5.12 -11.16
CA LEU A 174 2.92 -4.83 -11.67
C LEU A 174 2.25 -3.67 -10.92
N ASN A 175 2.54 -3.51 -9.62
CA ASN A 175 2.01 -2.45 -8.77
C ASN A 175 3.06 -1.38 -8.46
N HIS A 176 4.07 -1.21 -9.31
CA HIS A 176 5.16 -0.26 -9.09
C HIS A 176 4.72 1.16 -8.68
N PRO A 177 3.68 1.78 -9.28
CA PRO A 177 3.22 3.09 -8.85
C PRO A 177 2.73 3.11 -7.39
N LEU A 178 2.06 2.06 -6.94
CA LEU A 178 1.60 1.93 -5.55
C LEU A 178 2.80 1.83 -4.59
N PHE A 179 3.78 0.97 -4.92
CA PHE A 179 4.99 0.83 -4.10
C PHE A 179 5.84 2.09 -4.08
N ALA A 180 5.96 2.80 -5.21
CA ALA A 180 6.62 4.10 -5.26
C ALA A 180 5.93 5.15 -4.37
N ALA A 181 4.60 5.19 -4.38
CA ALA A 181 3.81 6.07 -3.52
C ALA A 181 4.00 5.73 -2.03
N LEU A 182 3.97 4.44 -1.66
CA LEU A 182 4.23 3.99 -0.29
C LEU A 182 5.65 4.33 0.19
N GLN A 183 6.66 4.14 -0.68
CA GLN A 183 8.04 4.52 -0.35
C GLN A 183 8.18 6.03 -0.17
N LEU A 184 7.53 6.84 -1.02
CA LEU A 184 7.51 8.29 -0.86
C LEU A 184 6.83 8.68 0.45
N GLN A 185 5.68 8.08 0.77
CA GLN A 185 4.99 8.30 2.03
C GLN A 185 5.90 8.01 3.23
N HIS A 186 6.58 6.86 3.26
CA HIS A 186 7.54 6.54 4.31
C HIS A 186 8.64 7.60 4.44
N ARG A 187 9.24 8.06 3.34
CA ARG A 187 10.27 9.11 3.37
C ARG A 187 9.74 10.41 3.96
N VAL A 188 8.55 10.85 3.55
CA VAL A 188 7.92 12.08 4.07
C VAL A 188 7.67 11.96 5.57
N VAL A 189 7.16 10.82 6.02
CA VAL A 189 6.92 10.53 7.44
C VAL A 189 8.23 10.55 8.24
N TYR A 190 9.30 9.93 7.72
CA TYR A 190 10.62 9.97 8.39
C TYR A 190 11.19 11.40 8.50
N VAL A 191 11.08 12.20 7.43
CA VAL A 191 11.52 13.60 7.45
C VAL A 191 10.72 14.41 8.48
N PHE A 192 9.40 14.20 8.52
CA PHE A 192 8.52 14.86 9.48
C PHE A 192 8.89 14.51 10.93
N PHE A 193 9.10 13.24 11.25
CA PHE A 193 9.53 12.83 12.58
C PHE A 193 10.95 13.34 12.92
N ALA A 194 11.88 13.33 11.96
CA ALA A 194 13.21 13.89 12.18
C ALA A 194 13.14 15.38 12.54
N LEU A 195 12.26 16.14 11.89
CA LEU A 195 12.04 17.56 12.22
C LEU A 195 11.46 17.72 13.63
N LEU A 196 10.44 16.93 14.00
CA LEU A 196 9.86 16.96 15.35
C LEU A 196 10.92 16.65 16.43
N ILE A 197 11.76 15.65 16.18
CA ILE A 197 12.86 15.28 17.09
C ILE A 197 13.87 16.41 17.20
N ALA A 198 14.21 17.07 16.08
CA ALA A 198 15.12 18.21 16.09
C ALA A 198 14.56 19.38 16.93
N ILE A 199 13.29 19.70 16.80
CA ILE A 199 12.60 20.72 17.59
C ILE A 199 12.63 20.35 19.09
N ALA A 200 12.32 19.09 19.41
CA ALA A 200 12.39 18.60 20.79
C ALA A 200 13.80 18.71 21.38
N ALA A 201 14.83 18.33 20.60
CA ALA A 201 16.23 18.45 21.02
C ALA A 201 16.64 19.92 21.28
N LEU A 202 16.23 20.85 20.41
CA LEU A 202 16.47 22.29 20.62
C LEU A 202 15.77 22.81 21.89
N ASN A 203 14.55 22.35 22.15
CA ASN A 203 13.84 22.72 23.37
C ASN A 203 14.60 22.23 24.62
N ILE A 204 15.09 21.00 24.63
CA ILE A 204 15.92 20.45 25.72
C ILE A 204 17.18 21.30 25.92
N ILE A 205 17.89 21.65 24.83
CA ILE A 205 19.09 22.49 24.87
C ILE A 205 18.76 23.84 25.52
N THR A 206 17.70 24.48 25.07
CA THR A 206 17.30 25.82 25.58
C THR A 206 16.93 25.76 27.06
N THR A 207 16.08 24.78 27.45
CA THR A 207 15.65 24.62 28.85
C THR A 207 16.83 24.33 29.78
N LEU A 208 17.71 23.42 29.40
CA LEU A 208 18.90 23.11 30.21
C LEU A 208 19.89 24.27 30.24
N THR A 209 20.04 25.04 29.16
CA THR A 209 20.90 26.24 29.15
C THR A 209 20.34 27.31 30.10
N MET A 210 19.03 27.54 30.08
CA MET A 210 18.37 28.46 31.01
C MET A 210 18.59 28.02 32.47
N MET A 211 18.41 26.74 32.75
CA MET A 211 18.66 26.17 34.06
C MET A 211 20.12 26.34 34.52
N VAL A 212 21.09 26.21 33.61
CA VAL A 212 22.49 26.48 33.92
C VAL A 212 22.70 27.94 34.31
N ILE A 213 22.02 28.89 33.62
CA ILE A 213 22.11 30.32 33.92
C ILE A 213 21.49 30.60 35.29
N GLU A 214 20.32 30.06 35.59
CA GLU A 214 19.65 30.23 36.88
C GLU A 214 20.48 29.64 38.06
N LYS A 215 21.18 28.52 37.82
CA LYS A 215 21.99 27.83 38.82
C LYS A 215 23.47 28.26 38.82
N ASN A 216 23.80 29.34 38.11
CA ASN A 216 25.17 29.80 37.98
C ASN A 216 25.87 30.04 39.33
N ARG A 217 25.18 30.68 40.30
CA ARG A 217 25.66 30.94 41.66
C ARG A 217 25.94 29.63 42.44
N ASP A 218 25.02 28.66 42.36
CA ASP A 218 25.16 27.37 43.02
C ASP A 218 26.34 26.59 42.44
N ILE A 219 26.55 26.66 41.13
CA ILE A 219 27.68 26.05 40.41
C ILE A 219 29.01 26.71 40.84
N ALA A 220 29.01 28.03 40.96
CA ALA A 220 30.22 28.78 41.39
C ALA A 220 30.61 28.41 42.83
N ILE A 221 29.65 28.30 43.77
CA ILE A 221 29.91 27.86 45.15
C ILE A 221 30.48 26.44 45.18
N LEU A 222 29.87 25.49 44.44
CA LEU A 222 30.37 24.12 44.36
C LEU A 222 31.83 24.08 43.83
N ARG A 223 32.16 24.92 42.84
CA ARG A 223 33.51 25.01 42.29
C ARG A 223 34.48 25.64 43.23
N ALA A 224 34.08 26.65 44.00
CA ALA A 224 34.89 27.24 45.07
C ALA A 224 35.23 26.24 46.20
N GLN A 225 34.30 25.30 46.45
CA GLN A 225 34.51 24.19 47.41
C GLN A 225 35.33 23.03 46.81
N GLY A 226 35.88 23.16 45.59
CA GLY A 226 36.79 22.18 45.01
C GLY A 226 36.13 21.17 44.04
N SER A 227 34.88 21.37 43.65
CA SER A 227 34.22 20.49 42.65
C SER A 227 34.91 20.62 41.29
N THR A 228 35.21 19.48 40.64
CA THR A 228 35.84 19.45 39.35
C THR A 228 34.83 19.75 38.22
N PRO A 229 35.28 20.30 37.08
CA PRO A 229 34.42 20.49 35.91
C PRO A 229 33.75 19.20 35.42
N ARG A 230 34.41 18.06 35.66
CA ARG A 230 33.84 16.74 35.31
C ARG A 230 32.64 16.38 36.20
N SER A 231 32.69 16.75 37.50
CA SER A 231 31.57 16.53 38.43
C SER A 231 30.35 17.36 38.02
N ILE A 232 30.54 18.64 37.71
CA ILE A 232 29.44 19.51 37.24
C ILE A 232 28.83 18.95 35.96
N ARG A 233 29.66 18.58 34.99
CA ARG A 233 29.15 17.96 33.75
C ARG A 233 28.36 16.68 34.01
N ARG A 234 28.78 15.81 34.92
CA ARG A 234 28.04 14.58 35.26
C ARG A 234 26.68 14.88 35.89
N ILE A 235 26.56 15.92 36.71
CA ILE A 235 25.30 16.34 37.31
C ILE A 235 24.30 16.68 36.20
N PHE A 236 24.68 17.55 35.25
CA PHE A 236 23.78 17.92 34.15
C PHE A 236 23.51 16.75 33.18
N MET A 237 24.47 15.87 32.94
CA MET A 237 24.24 14.64 32.13
C MET A 237 23.27 13.68 32.82
N LEU A 238 23.35 13.50 34.14
CA LEU A 238 22.41 12.70 34.91
C LEU A 238 21.00 13.31 34.86
N GLN A 239 20.90 14.62 34.95
CA GLN A 239 19.65 15.35 34.86
C GLN A 239 19.00 15.14 33.48
N GLY A 240 19.77 15.28 32.39
CA GLY A 240 19.27 14.96 31.03
C GLY A 240 18.87 13.51 30.88
N LEU A 241 19.58 12.57 31.50
CA LEU A 241 19.22 11.15 31.51
C LEU A 241 17.88 10.93 32.20
N VAL A 242 17.67 11.52 33.38
CA VAL A 242 16.39 11.41 34.14
C VAL A 242 15.23 11.99 33.32
N ILE A 243 15.41 13.18 32.72
CA ILE A 243 14.39 13.80 31.86
C ILE A 243 14.10 12.89 30.66
N GLY A 244 15.14 12.35 30.03
CA GLY A 244 14.98 11.44 28.89
C GLY A 244 14.26 10.15 29.23
N LEU A 245 14.57 9.55 30.38
CA LEU A 245 13.91 8.32 30.85
C LEU A 245 12.43 8.56 31.21
N ILE A 246 12.15 9.62 31.95
CA ILE A 246 10.75 9.97 32.30
C ILE A 246 9.96 10.31 31.04
N GLY A 247 10.55 11.11 30.13
CA GLY A 247 9.91 11.46 28.87
C GLY A 247 9.65 10.24 27.98
N ALA A 248 10.63 9.33 27.84
CA ALA A 248 10.46 8.10 27.07
C ALA A 248 9.40 7.18 27.71
N ALA A 249 9.41 7.01 29.02
CA ALA A 249 8.42 6.18 29.71
C ALA A 249 7.00 6.76 29.59
N SER A 250 6.83 8.05 29.83
CA SER A 250 5.50 8.70 29.69
C SER A 250 5.01 8.71 28.24
N GLY A 251 5.91 8.96 27.27
CA GLY A 251 5.58 8.90 25.85
C GLY A 251 5.15 7.51 25.41
N LEU A 252 5.84 6.44 25.85
CA LEU A 252 5.45 5.05 25.59
C LEU A 252 4.09 4.71 26.21
N LEU A 253 3.86 5.08 27.47
CA LEU A 253 2.59 4.82 28.14
C LEU A 253 1.42 5.50 27.43
N LEU A 254 1.59 6.76 27.03
CA LEU A 254 0.58 7.50 26.27
C LEU A 254 0.38 6.91 24.88
N GLY A 255 1.45 6.58 24.16
CA GLY A 255 1.38 6.00 22.81
C GLY A 255 0.69 4.63 22.82
N LEU A 256 1.07 3.74 23.73
CA LEU A 256 0.44 2.43 23.89
C LEU A 256 -1.03 2.55 24.34
N GLY A 257 -1.31 3.46 25.27
CA GLY A 257 -2.66 3.71 25.75
C GLY A 257 -3.57 4.23 24.63
N LEU A 258 -3.11 5.20 23.83
CA LEU A 258 -3.86 5.72 22.69
C LEU A 258 -4.04 4.66 21.58
N SER A 259 -3.03 3.84 21.31
CA SER A 259 -3.14 2.75 20.34
C SER A 259 -4.13 1.69 20.78
N TRP A 260 -4.13 1.33 22.08
CA TRP A 260 -5.10 0.41 22.65
C TRP A 260 -6.52 0.98 22.57
N LEU A 261 -6.68 2.27 22.93
CA LEU A 261 -7.97 2.96 22.87
C LEU A 261 -8.52 3.00 21.44
N ALA A 262 -7.67 3.36 20.48
CA ALA A 262 -8.04 3.41 19.06
C ALA A 262 -8.48 2.04 18.53
N ASN A 263 -7.77 0.97 18.91
CA ASN A 263 -8.14 -0.39 18.54
C ASN A 263 -9.43 -0.88 19.23
N HIS A 264 -9.61 -0.55 20.52
CA HIS A 264 -10.76 -0.99 21.28
C HIS A 264 -12.06 -0.33 20.81
N TYR A 265 -12.02 0.98 20.52
CA TYR A 265 -13.18 1.74 20.04
C TYR A 265 -13.28 1.80 18.53
N GLN A 266 -12.38 1.12 17.79
CA GLN A 266 -12.36 1.10 16.33
C GLN A 266 -12.49 2.51 15.72
N LEU A 267 -11.76 3.48 16.29
CA LEU A 267 -11.88 4.90 15.94
C LEU A 267 -11.56 5.20 14.47
N ILE A 268 -10.78 4.33 13.82
CA ILE A 268 -10.39 4.47 12.42
C ILE A 268 -11.22 3.48 11.60
N SER A 269 -12.40 3.93 11.15
CA SER A 269 -13.23 3.16 10.22
C SER A 269 -12.90 3.54 8.78
N ILE A 270 -12.80 2.52 7.92
CA ILE A 270 -12.63 2.70 6.47
C ILE A 270 -13.89 2.19 5.80
N PRO A 271 -14.37 2.85 4.71
CA PRO A 271 -15.50 2.35 3.96
C PRO A 271 -15.21 0.92 3.46
N ALA A 272 -15.97 -0.06 3.96
CA ALA A 272 -15.80 -1.47 3.60
C ALA A 272 -16.04 -1.73 2.10
N ASP A 273 -16.76 -0.83 1.44
CA ASP A 273 -17.02 -0.91 -0.01
C ASP A 273 -15.79 -0.64 -0.88
N VAL A 274 -14.76 0.02 -0.33
CA VAL A 274 -13.52 0.38 -1.04
C VAL A 274 -12.37 -0.52 -0.64
N TYR A 275 -12.34 -0.94 0.62
CA TYR A 275 -11.29 -1.79 1.18
C TYR A 275 -11.90 -3.05 1.78
N ALA A 276 -11.28 -4.20 1.59
CA ALA A 276 -11.73 -5.49 2.13
C ALA A 276 -11.79 -5.54 3.68
N VAL A 277 -11.37 -4.48 4.34
CA VAL A 277 -11.32 -4.33 5.80
C VAL A 277 -12.15 -3.13 6.24
N SER A 278 -13.01 -3.34 7.21
CA SER A 278 -13.90 -2.30 7.75
C SER A 278 -13.22 -1.38 8.77
N HIS A 279 -12.06 -1.76 9.32
CA HIS A 279 -11.31 -0.98 10.30
C HIS A 279 -9.82 -1.28 10.23
N VAL A 280 -9.02 -0.26 10.54
CA VAL A 280 -7.56 -0.39 10.65
C VAL A 280 -7.19 -0.78 12.07
N THR A 281 -6.50 -1.90 12.22
CA THR A 281 -5.89 -2.28 13.49
C THR A 281 -4.47 -1.74 13.58
N LEU A 282 -4.18 -0.94 14.61
CA LEU A 282 -2.83 -0.46 14.90
C LEU A 282 -2.04 -1.60 15.56
N ARG A 283 -1.14 -2.19 14.81
CA ARG A 283 -0.25 -3.23 15.33
C ARG A 283 1.01 -2.59 15.90
N VAL A 284 1.19 -2.71 17.21
CA VAL A 284 2.36 -2.20 17.92
C VAL A 284 3.33 -3.37 18.14
N GLU A 285 4.54 -3.25 17.61
CA GLU A 285 5.61 -4.23 17.83
C GLU A 285 6.47 -3.82 19.02
N SER A 286 6.66 -4.74 19.98
CA SER A 286 7.42 -4.45 21.21
C SER A 286 8.86 -4.03 20.92
N ILE A 287 9.48 -4.56 19.85
CA ILE A 287 10.85 -4.23 19.47
C ILE A 287 10.98 -2.78 18.99
N ASP A 288 9.97 -2.26 18.32
CA ASP A 288 9.96 -0.87 17.84
C ASP A 288 9.76 0.10 19.01
N CYS A 289 8.95 -0.27 20.00
CA CYS A 289 8.82 0.49 21.24
C CYS A 289 10.16 0.65 21.95
N VAL A 290 10.93 -0.44 22.05
CA VAL A 290 12.27 -0.41 22.68
C VAL A 290 13.23 0.44 21.84
N ARG A 291 13.24 0.28 20.52
CA ARG A 291 14.10 1.09 19.63
C ARG A 291 13.82 2.58 19.76
N VAL A 292 12.56 2.97 19.75
CA VAL A 292 12.14 4.38 19.88
C VAL A 292 12.53 4.94 21.26
N ALA A 293 12.31 4.19 22.34
CA ALA A 293 12.69 4.60 23.69
C ALA A 293 14.20 4.81 23.82
N VAL A 294 14.99 3.85 23.34
CA VAL A 294 16.45 3.95 23.37
C VAL A 294 16.93 5.14 22.54
N LEU A 295 16.38 5.33 21.34
CA LEU A 295 16.71 6.46 20.47
C LEU A 295 16.39 7.81 21.14
N ALA A 296 15.21 7.92 21.78
CA ALA A 296 14.80 9.13 22.50
C ALA A 296 15.77 9.47 23.64
N VAL A 297 16.18 8.48 24.43
CA VAL A 297 17.17 8.69 25.52
C VAL A 297 18.53 9.10 24.96
N ILE A 298 18.99 8.48 23.87
CA ILE A 298 20.25 8.84 23.21
C ILE A 298 20.21 10.30 22.73
N ILE A 299 19.13 10.71 22.07
CA ILE A 299 18.99 12.08 21.56
C ILE A 299 18.96 13.07 22.72
N CYS A 300 18.25 12.77 23.80
CA CYS A 300 18.23 13.60 25.02
C CYS A 300 19.63 13.76 25.63
N LEU A 301 20.39 12.67 25.72
CA LEU A 301 21.78 12.72 26.21
C LEU A 301 22.66 13.54 25.29
N LEU A 302 22.56 13.40 23.97
CA LEU A 302 23.32 14.20 23.00
C LEU A 302 22.97 15.69 23.10
N ALA A 303 21.70 16.03 23.21
CA ALA A 303 21.24 17.41 23.41
C ALA A 303 21.74 18.01 24.70
N THR A 304 21.93 17.22 25.75
CA THR A 304 22.40 17.65 27.04
C THR A 304 23.94 17.96 27.06
N ILE A 305 24.70 17.41 26.11
CA ILE A 305 26.19 17.60 26.07
C ILE A 305 26.55 19.07 26.00
N TYR A 306 25.87 19.86 25.17
CA TYR A 306 26.19 21.28 24.99
C TYR A 306 25.98 22.08 26.29
N PRO A 307 24.79 22.11 26.92
CA PRO A 307 24.60 22.85 28.18
C PRO A 307 25.48 22.32 29.33
N ALA A 308 25.68 21.00 29.42
CA ALA A 308 26.56 20.41 30.43
C ALA A 308 28.03 20.87 30.31
N ARG A 309 28.53 21.06 29.06
CA ARG A 309 29.87 21.61 28.82
C ARG A 309 29.94 23.09 29.16
N THR A 310 28.93 23.86 28.86
CA THR A 310 28.80 25.28 29.17
C THR A 310 28.82 25.49 30.70
N ALA A 311 28.03 24.73 31.45
CA ALA A 311 28.02 24.73 32.91
C ALA A 311 29.41 24.43 33.52
N ALA A 312 30.08 23.44 32.95
CA ALA A 312 31.42 23.04 33.46
C ALA A 312 32.54 24.09 33.22
N ARG A 313 32.34 25.02 32.29
CA ARG A 313 33.32 26.07 31.94
C ARG A 313 33.15 27.39 32.71
N LEU A 314 32.07 27.55 33.48
CA LEU A 314 31.78 28.75 34.25
C LEU A 314 32.92 29.01 35.26
N MET A 315 33.49 30.23 35.25
CA MET A 315 34.54 30.64 36.17
C MET A 315 33.91 31.24 37.44
N PRO A 316 34.35 30.82 38.67
CA PRO A 316 33.77 31.33 39.91
C PRO A 316 33.86 32.85 40.09
N VAL A 317 34.92 33.46 39.53
CA VAL A 317 35.19 34.90 39.64
C VAL A 317 34.15 35.78 38.90
N GLU A 318 33.66 35.33 37.75
CA GLU A 318 32.65 36.09 36.96
C GLU A 318 31.27 36.02 37.57
N ALA A 319 30.93 34.89 38.19
CA ALA A 319 29.62 34.66 38.80
C ALA A 319 29.41 35.44 40.12
N LEU A 320 30.50 35.78 40.81
CA LEU A 320 30.47 36.51 42.09
C LEU A 320 30.70 38.04 41.94
N ARG A 321 31.01 38.52 40.73
CA ARG A 321 31.31 39.94 40.45
C ARG A 321 30.10 40.74 39.98
N HIS A 322 29.01 40.09 39.68
CA HIS A 322 27.78 40.72 39.10
C HIS A 322 26.65 40.86 40.14
N ASP A 323 26.98 41.06 41.43
CA ASP A 323 26.09 41.61 42.47
C ASP A 323 26.46 43.04 42.81
#